data_f2a1d35e9c3b37bc82bb6da8f4157adc
#
_entry.id   f2a1d35e9c3b37bc82bb6da8f4157adc
#
_cell.length_a   1.000
_cell.length_b   1.000
_cell.length_c   1.000
_cell.angle_alpha   90.00
_cell.angle_beta   90.00
_cell.angle_gamma   90.00
#
_symmetry.space_group_name_H-M   'P 1'
#
loop_
_entity.id
_entity.type
_entity.pdbx_description
1 polymer ?
#
loop_
_entity_poly.entity_id
_entity_poly.type
_entity_poly.pdbx_seq_one_letter_code
_entity_poly.pdbx_strand_id
1 'polypeptide(L)'
;MAKVFSLFIHGDVIAWQDSSAEDWGGVNLRGVTRQIQDAKDSGADTLDVHIHSNGGDVNEGFAIHDALINSGLSINTIVDGNCFSIATVIFLAGSKRSVSKNAQLMIHNPWGFTGGTADDIEKYADTVRDAENKILDFYVLKTGSDRDSLKAMMDEETYIKADSAVELKFATDILEPVMAKAKAILHLKEINSKQMSTIAE
;
A
#
# COMPACT_ATOMS: atom_id res chain seq x y z
N MET A 1 -5.07 3.46 -25.83
CA MET A 1 -4.19 3.45 -24.66
C MET A 1 -5.08 3.36 -23.45
N ALA A 2 -4.69 2.56 -22.43
CA ALA A 2 -5.41 2.51 -21.16
C ALA A 2 -5.45 3.91 -20.54
N LYS A 3 -6.62 4.32 -20.07
CA LYS A 3 -6.79 5.62 -19.41
C LYS A 3 -6.60 5.43 -17.91
N VAL A 4 -5.56 6.05 -17.38
CA VAL A 4 -5.17 5.95 -15.97
C VAL A 4 -5.71 7.15 -15.19
N PHE A 5 -6.21 6.89 -13.98
CA PHE A 5 -6.61 7.91 -13.01
C PHE A 5 -5.76 7.74 -11.74
N SER A 6 -5.20 8.84 -11.24
CA SER A 6 -4.45 8.82 -9.97
C SER A 6 -5.39 9.05 -8.79
N LEU A 7 -5.39 8.11 -7.85
CA LEU A 7 -6.12 8.15 -6.59
C LEU A 7 -5.11 8.27 -5.44
N PHE A 8 -5.40 9.08 -4.43
CA PHE A 8 -4.46 9.38 -3.35
C PHE A 8 -4.98 8.91 -1.99
N ILE A 9 -4.14 8.16 -1.29
CA ILE A 9 -4.29 7.75 0.11
C ILE A 9 -3.14 8.40 0.88
N HIS A 10 -3.29 9.70 1.13
CA HIS A 10 -2.31 10.50 1.83
C HIS A 10 -2.87 10.93 3.20
N GLY A 11 -2.18 10.57 4.27
CA GLY A 11 -2.60 10.80 5.65
C GLY A 11 -3.08 9.53 6.36
N ASP A 12 -3.54 9.69 7.60
CA ASP A 12 -3.95 8.58 8.45
C ASP A 12 -5.32 8.02 8.01
N VAL A 13 -5.49 6.70 8.14
CA VAL A 13 -6.76 6.02 7.85
C VAL A 13 -7.69 6.21 9.06
N ILE A 14 -8.75 6.96 8.87
CA ILE A 14 -9.66 7.39 9.95
C ILE A 14 -11.04 6.80 9.72
N ALA A 15 -11.67 6.27 10.77
CA ALA A 15 -13.01 5.73 10.68
C ALA A 15 -14.00 6.74 10.07
N TRP A 16 -14.85 6.29 9.18
CA TRP A 16 -15.81 7.11 8.41
C TRP A 16 -16.74 7.99 9.26
N GLN A 17 -16.93 7.63 10.53
CA GLN A 17 -17.77 8.37 11.49
C GLN A 17 -17.12 9.67 11.96
N ASP A 18 -15.81 9.80 11.83
CA ASP A 18 -15.12 11.03 12.17
C ASP A 18 -15.20 12.01 10.99
N SER A 19 -16.23 12.84 11.01
CA SER A 19 -16.46 13.85 9.96
C SER A 19 -15.40 14.94 9.92
N SER A 20 -14.57 15.06 10.96
CA SER A 20 -13.42 15.97 11.00
C SER A 20 -12.20 15.42 10.28
N ALA A 21 -12.21 14.13 9.90
CA ALA A 21 -11.08 13.44 9.29
C ALA A 21 -10.56 14.15 8.02
N GLU A 22 -11.47 14.57 7.14
CA GLU A 22 -11.11 15.29 5.91
C GLU A 22 -10.50 16.67 6.21
N ASP A 23 -10.94 17.34 7.27
CA ASP A 23 -10.42 18.66 7.69
C ASP A 23 -8.99 18.56 8.26
N TRP A 24 -8.61 17.41 8.78
CA TRP A 24 -7.28 17.14 9.35
C TRP A 24 -6.34 16.37 8.42
N GLY A 25 -6.75 16.16 7.15
CA GLY A 25 -5.94 15.46 6.17
C GLY A 25 -5.96 13.94 6.28
N GLY A 26 -6.97 13.38 6.94
CA GLY A 26 -7.18 11.93 7.02
C GLY A 26 -7.88 11.36 5.79
N VAL A 27 -7.80 10.05 5.63
CA VAL A 27 -8.41 9.30 4.52
C VAL A 27 -9.44 8.33 5.09
N ASN A 28 -10.62 8.26 4.45
CA ASN A 28 -11.67 7.32 4.80
C ASN A 28 -12.31 6.69 3.56
N LEU A 29 -13.13 5.65 3.77
CA LEU A 29 -13.83 4.94 2.70
C LEU A 29 -14.66 5.87 1.83
N ARG A 30 -15.31 6.89 2.42
CA ARG A 30 -16.16 7.84 1.68
C ARG A 30 -15.32 8.64 0.68
N GLY A 31 -14.19 9.18 1.10
CA GLY A 31 -13.29 9.94 0.22
C GLY A 31 -12.73 9.07 -0.89
N VAL A 32 -12.32 7.82 -0.57
CA VAL A 32 -11.81 6.87 -1.57
C VAL A 32 -12.91 6.46 -2.56
N THR A 33 -14.13 6.17 -2.09
CA THR A 33 -15.25 5.82 -2.98
C THR A 33 -15.60 6.97 -3.93
N ARG A 34 -15.51 8.21 -3.48
CA ARG A 34 -15.69 9.39 -4.34
C ARG A 34 -14.63 9.44 -5.44
N GLN A 35 -13.34 9.27 -5.10
CA GLN A 35 -12.27 9.23 -6.09
C GLN A 35 -12.43 8.06 -7.09
N ILE A 36 -12.90 6.89 -6.64
CA ILE A 36 -13.24 5.76 -7.52
C ILE A 36 -14.36 6.14 -8.49
N GLN A 37 -15.40 6.85 -8.03
CA GLN A 37 -16.49 7.30 -8.89
C GLN A 37 -16.00 8.33 -9.91
N ASP A 38 -15.20 9.31 -9.49
CA ASP A 38 -14.58 10.30 -10.38
C ASP A 38 -13.75 9.63 -11.48
N ALA A 39 -13.00 8.57 -11.14
CA ALA A 39 -12.25 7.78 -12.10
C ALA A 39 -13.17 7.12 -13.14
N LYS A 40 -14.26 6.49 -12.70
CA LYS A 40 -15.26 5.86 -13.61
C LYS A 40 -15.90 6.91 -14.51
N ASP A 41 -16.31 8.04 -13.96
CA ASP A 41 -16.95 9.13 -14.71
C ASP A 41 -15.98 9.73 -15.74
N SER A 42 -14.69 9.74 -15.44
CA SER A 42 -13.65 10.12 -16.39
C SER A 42 -13.45 9.12 -17.52
N GLY A 43 -14.01 7.90 -17.40
CA GLY A 43 -13.78 6.78 -18.33
C GLY A 43 -12.40 6.14 -18.17
N ALA A 44 -11.82 6.17 -16.97
CA ALA A 44 -10.61 5.43 -16.67
C ALA A 44 -10.87 3.92 -16.61
N ASP A 45 -9.88 3.13 -16.99
CA ASP A 45 -9.87 1.68 -16.88
C ASP A 45 -8.84 1.17 -15.84
N THR A 46 -7.98 2.08 -15.38
CA THR A 46 -6.92 1.78 -14.43
C THR A 46 -6.84 2.86 -13.35
N LEU A 47 -6.67 2.44 -12.09
CA LEU A 47 -6.32 3.28 -10.95
C LEU A 47 -4.85 3.11 -10.60
N ASP A 48 -4.10 4.21 -10.56
CA ASP A 48 -2.81 4.30 -9.89
C ASP A 48 -3.07 4.91 -8.49
N VAL A 49 -3.03 4.04 -7.47
CA VAL A 49 -3.32 4.39 -6.07
C VAL A 49 -2.02 4.76 -5.37
N HIS A 50 -1.83 6.04 -5.13
CA HIS A 50 -0.66 6.61 -4.46
C HIS A 50 -0.84 6.58 -2.94
N ILE A 51 0.12 6.00 -2.21
CA ILE A 51 0.02 5.78 -0.77
C ILE A 51 1.17 6.50 -0.05
N HIS A 52 0.80 7.37 0.88
CA HIS A 52 1.66 7.95 1.90
C HIS A 52 0.87 8.05 3.20
N SER A 53 0.89 6.99 4.03
CA SER A 53 0.04 6.83 5.20
C SER A 53 0.75 6.09 6.32
N ASN A 54 0.52 6.51 7.55
CA ASN A 54 0.97 5.79 8.75
C ASN A 54 -0.02 4.68 9.19
N GLY A 55 -1.11 4.49 8.46
CA GLY A 55 -2.15 3.55 8.82
C GLY A 55 -3.26 4.19 9.66
N GLY A 56 -3.88 3.44 10.56
CA GLY A 56 -4.99 3.90 11.40
C GLY A 56 -6.04 2.83 11.65
N ASP A 57 -7.33 3.14 11.43
CA ASP A 57 -8.42 2.22 11.71
C ASP A 57 -8.38 0.97 10.82
N VAL A 58 -8.35 -0.20 11.48
CA VAL A 58 -8.21 -1.51 10.82
C VAL A 58 -9.41 -1.83 9.94
N ASN A 59 -10.63 -1.56 10.40
CA ASN A 59 -11.85 -1.88 9.66
C ASN A 59 -11.98 -1.00 8.43
N GLU A 60 -11.66 0.29 8.59
CA GLU A 60 -11.66 1.25 7.49
C GLU A 60 -10.63 0.88 6.42
N GLY A 61 -9.43 0.46 6.83
CA GLY A 61 -8.40 0.02 5.90
C GLY A 61 -8.80 -1.19 5.07
N PHE A 62 -9.42 -2.21 5.68
CA PHE A 62 -10.00 -3.33 4.95
C PHE A 62 -11.14 -2.90 4.03
N ALA A 63 -12.03 -2.01 4.48
CA ALA A 63 -13.12 -1.50 3.66
C ALA A 63 -12.62 -0.73 2.43
N ILE A 64 -11.56 0.06 2.59
CA ILE A 64 -10.89 0.75 1.46
C ILE A 64 -10.27 -0.28 0.50
N HIS A 65 -9.53 -1.29 1.02
CA HIS A 65 -9.00 -2.37 0.18
C HIS A 65 -10.11 -3.02 -0.66
N ASP A 66 -11.21 -3.38 -0.03
CA ASP A 66 -12.32 -4.06 -0.70
C ASP A 66 -13.04 -3.15 -1.71
N ALA A 67 -13.18 -1.85 -1.42
CA ALA A 67 -13.71 -0.89 -2.37
C ALA A 67 -12.85 -0.76 -3.63
N LEU A 68 -11.52 -0.78 -3.48
CA LEU A 68 -10.59 -0.76 -4.60
C LEU A 68 -10.73 -2.00 -5.48
N ILE A 69 -10.64 -3.21 -4.92
CA ILE A 69 -10.71 -4.45 -5.70
C ILE A 69 -12.10 -4.68 -6.33
N ASN A 70 -13.16 -4.19 -5.69
CA ASN A 70 -14.53 -4.30 -6.21
C ASN A 70 -14.92 -3.13 -7.13
N SER A 71 -14.01 -2.19 -7.41
CA SER A 71 -14.28 -1.05 -8.30
C SER A 71 -14.57 -1.45 -9.73
N GLY A 72 -14.09 -2.62 -10.18
CA GLY A 72 -14.13 -3.06 -11.56
C GLY A 72 -13.04 -2.45 -12.44
N LEU A 73 -12.11 -1.68 -11.87
CA LEU A 73 -10.96 -1.09 -12.54
C LEU A 73 -9.70 -1.94 -12.28
N SER A 74 -8.70 -1.82 -13.14
CA SER A 74 -7.36 -2.38 -12.87
C SER A 74 -6.69 -1.55 -11.78
N ILE A 75 -6.17 -2.20 -10.74
CA ILE A 75 -5.55 -1.51 -9.59
C ILE A 75 -4.04 -1.68 -9.62
N ASN A 76 -3.33 -0.58 -9.71
CA ASN A 76 -1.92 -0.46 -9.36
C ASN A 76 -1.81 0.31 -8.05
N THR A 77 -0.89 -0.08 -7.19
CA THR A 77 -0.61 0.65 -5.95
C THR A 77 0.85 1.10 -5.92
N ILE A 78 1.09 2.31 -5.43
CA ILE A 78 2.39 2.96 -5.45
C ILE A 78 2.66 3.55 -4.07
N VAL A 79 3.73 3.10 -3.41
CA VAL A 79 4.17 3.71 -2.15
C VAL A 79 5.09 4.87 -2.46
N ASP A 80 4.63 6.09 -2.18
CA ASP A 80 5.39 7.32 -2.40
C ASP A 80 6.36 7.64 -1.24
N GLY A 81 5.98 7.27 -0.01
CA GLY A 81 6.78 7.49 1.19
C GLY A 81 6.54 6.41 2.25
N ASN A 82 5.69 6.67 3.23
CA ASN A 82 5.32 5.70 4.25
C ASN A 82 4.12 4.85 3.78
N CYS A 83 4.17 3.55 4.07
CA CYS A 83 3.04 2.66 3.95
C CYS A 83 3.02 1.77 5.20
N PHE A 84 2.47 2.29 6.31
CA PHE A 84 2.60 1.68 7.62
C PHE A 84 1.29 1.07 8.10
N SER A 85 1.41 0.01 8.92
CA SER A 85 0.27 -0.61 9.59
C SER A 85 -0.82 -1.02 8.59
N ILE A 86 -2.08 -0.63 8.83
CA ILE A 86 -3.21 -1.00 7.95
C ILE A 86 -3.10 -0.43 6.51
N ALA A 87 -2.28 0.58 6.27
CA ALA A 87 -2.02 1.06 4.91
C ALA A 87 -1.37 -0.01 4.03
N THR A 88 -0.63 -0.97 4.62
CA THR A 88 -0.06 -2.12 3.89
C THR A 88 -1.13 -3.07 3.37
N VAL A 89 -2.25 -3.21 4.07
CA VAL A 89 -3.43 -3.96 3.60
C VAL A 89 -4.02 -3.27 2.36
N ILE A 90 -4.15 -1.95 2.39
CA ILE A 90 -4.62 -1.17 1.23
C ILE A 90 -3.65 -1.32 0.06
N PHE A 91 -2.34 -1.26 0.30
CA PHE A 91 -1.31 -1.47 -0.71
C PHE A 91 -1.43 -2.82 -1.42
N LEU A 92 -1.81 -3.86 -0.69
CA LEU A 92 -1.99 -5.21 -1.22
C LEU A 92 -3.25 -5.38 -2.10
N ALA A 93 -4.04 -4.33 -2.34
CA ALA A 93 -5.13 -4.33 -3.32
C ALA A 93 -4.59 -4.30 -4.77
N GLY A 94 -3.39 -3.78 -4.99
CA GLY A 94 -2.79 -3.67 -6.31
C GLY A 94 -2.38 -5.01 -6.91
N SER A 95 -2.67 -5.23 -8.19
CA SER A 95 -2.08 -6.31 -8.99
C SER A 95 -0.61 -6.01 -9.32
N LYS A 96 -0.30 -4.75 -9.60
CA LYS A 96 1.05 -4.19 -9.62
C LYS A 96 1.23 -3.33 -8.38
N ARG A 97 2.28 -3.61 -7.61
CA ARG A 97 2.57 -2.98 -6.33
C ARG A 97 4.00 -2.44 -6.35
N SER A 98 4.13 -1.14 -6.56
CA SER A 98 5.42 -0.48 -6.72
C SER A 98 5.79 0.29 -5.46
N VAL A 99 7.06 0.22 -5.06
CA VAL A 99 7.59 0.97 -3.91
C VAL A 99 8.66 1.92 -4.41
N SER A 100 8.53 3.21 -4.09
CA SER A 100 9.57 4.20 -4.38
C SER A 100 10.86 3.84 -3.62
N LYS A 101 12.03 4.06 -4.21
CA LYS A 101 13.32 3.60 -3.68
C LYS A 101 13.59 4.01 -2.23
N ASN A 102 13.14 5.19 -1.83
CA ASN A 102 13.32 5.74 -0.48
C ASN A 102 12.09 5.52 0.41
N ALA A 103 11.05 4.89 -0.11
CA ALA A 103 9.85 4.57 0.65
C ALA A 103 10.06 3.29 1.46
N GLN A 104 9.22 3.12 2.48
CA GLN A 104 9.25 1.94 3.33
C GLN A 104 7.85 1.53 3.75
N LEU A 105 7.70 0.25 4.00
CA LEU A 105 6.53 -0.31 4.66
C LEU A 105 6.84 -0.53 6.14
N MET A 106 5.79 -0.67 6.97
CA MET A 106 5.94 -1.13 8.34
C MET A 106 4.75 -2.00 8.69
N ILE A 107 5.02 -3.15 9.31
CA ILE A 107 4.01 -4.06 9.82
C ILE A 107 4.18 -4.24 11.32
N HIS A 108 3.08 -4.24 12.05
CA HIS A 108 3.03 -4.44 13.49
C HIS A 108 1.67 -5.02 13.92
N ASN A 109 1.59 -5.45 15.17
CA ASN A 109 0.33 -5.87 15.75
C ASN A 109 -0.63 -4.68 15.92
N PRO A 110 -1.93 -4.88 15.69
CA PRO A 110 -2.92 -3.85 16.01
C PRO A 110 -2.93 -3.58 17.51
N TRP A 111 -3.23 -2.35 17.85
CA TRP A 111 -3.34 -1.91 19.23
C TRP A 111 -4.53 -0.96 19.43
N GLY A 112 -4.90 -0.73 20.66
CA GLY A 112 -5.97 0.20 20.96
C GLY A 112 -6.10 0.45 22.45
N PHE A 113 -7.10 1.25 22.82
CA PHE A 113 -7.40 1.61 24.19
C PHE A 113 -8.83 1.24 24.54
N THR A 114 -9.03 0.74 25.76
CA THR A 114 -10.36 0.50 26.32
C THR A 114 -10.36 0.76 27.81
N GLY A 115 -11.54 0.90 28.37
CA GLY A 115 -11.75 0.97 29.80
C GLY A 115 -13.09 0.33 30.16
N GLY A 116 -13.23 -0.14 31.40
CA GLY A 116 -14.45 -0.80 31.85
C GLY A 116 -14.18 -1.82 32.96
N THR A 117 -15.07 -2.79 33.12
CA THR A 117 -14.90 -3.93 34.00
C THR A 117 -13.81 -4.87 33.48
N ALA A 118 -13.35 -5.84 34.29
CA ALA A 118 -12.40 -6.86 33.84
C ALA A 118 -12.91 -7.60 32.60
N ASP A 119 -14.19 -7.98 32.60
CA ASP A 119 -14.83 -8.65 31.46
C ASP A 119 -14.83 -7.79 30.17
N ASP A 120 -15.01 -6.49 30.30
CA ASP A 120 -14.97 -5.55 29.15
C ASP A 120 -13.57 -5.46 28.56
N ILE A 121 -12.55 -5.43 29.42
CA ILE A 121 -11.14 -5.39 29.01
C ILE A 121 -10.74 -6.71 28.33
N GLU A 122 -11.16 -7.86 28.88
CA GLU A 122 -10.88 -9.18 28.27
C GLU A 122 -11.53 -9.30 26.88
N LYS A 123 -12.81 -8.91 26.74
CA LYS A 123 -13.50 -8.91 25.44
C LYS A 123 -12.80 -8.01 24.44
N TYR A 124 -12.31 -6.85 24.87
CA TYR A 124 -11.57 -5.97 23.99
C TYR A 124 -10.22 -6.58 23.57
N ALA A 125 -9.52 -7.23 24.49
CA ALA A 125 -8.28 -7.94 24.16
C ALA A 125 -8.51 -9.02 23.12
N ASP A 126 -9.63 -9.76 23.20
CA ASP A 126 -10.00 -10.76 22.17
C ASP A 126 -10.28 -10.09 20.82
N THR A 127 -10.98 -8.96 20.80
CA THR A 127 -11.20 -8.18 19.56
C THR A 127 -9.88 -7.76 18.91
N VAL A 128 -8.88 -7.34 19.71
CA VAL A 128 -7.56 -6.98 19.17
C VAL A 128 -6.81 -8.20 18.63
N ARG A 129 -6.89 -9.36 19.30
CA ARG A 129 -6.32 -10.63 18.80
C ARG A 129 -6.97 -11.10 17.50
N ASP A 130 -8.29 -10.94 17.37
CA ASP A 130 -9.02 -11.28 16.15
C ASP A 130 -8.57 -10.38 14.98
N ALA A 131 -8.40 -9.08 15.24
CA ALA A 131 -7.84 -8.15 14.26
C ALA A 131 -6.41 -8.52 13.84
N GLU A 132 -5.56 -8.89 14.81
CA GLU A 132 -4.18 -9.37 14.56
C GLU A 132 -4.19 -10.59 13.65
N ASN A 133 -4.97 -11.62 14.00
CA ASN A 133 -5.08 -12.85 13.20
C ASN A 133 -5.60 -12.55 11.78
N LYS A 134 -6.61 -11.69 11.65
CA LYS A 134 -7.16 -11.28 10.35
C LYS A 134 -6.09 -10.61 9.47
N ILE A 135 -5.30 -9.71 10.01
CA ILE A 135 -4.21 -9.04 9.28
C ILE A 135 -3.13 -10.04 8.89
N LEU A 136 -2.70 -10.89 9.82
CA LEU A 136 -1.67 -11.91 9.59
C LEU A 136 -2.10 -12.90 8.51
N ASP A 137 -3.33 -13.45 8.58
CA ASP A 137 -3.88 -14.35 7.58
C ASP A 137 -3.96 -13.68 6.19
N PHE A 138 -4.31 -12.39 6.18
CA PHE A 138 -4.33 -11.60 4.95
C PHE A 138 -2.93 -11.44 4.34
N TYR A 139 -1.91 -11.16 5.15
CA TYR A 139 -0.53 -11.08 4.65
C TYR A 139 -0.05 -12.43 4.10
N VAL A 140 -0.30 -13.53 4.81
CA VAL A 140 0.01 -14.87 4.33
C VAL A 140 -0.64 -15.15 2.98
N LEU A 141 -1.93 -14.85 2.85
CA LEU A 141 -2.68 -15.05 1.60
C LEU A 141 -2.10 -14.23 0.44
N LYS A 142 -1.74 -12.97 0.69
CA LYS A 142 -1.30 -12.04 -0.37
C LYS A 142 0.17 -12.21 -0.77
N THR A 143 1.03 -12.56 0.18
CA THR A 143 2.47 -12.67 -0.05
C THR A 143 2.94 -14.11 -0.26
N GLY A 144 2.23 -15.08 0.29
CA GLY A 144 2.67 -16.47 0.36
C GLY A 144 3.87 -16.68 1.27
N SER A 145 4.18 -15.71 2.12
CA SER A 145 5.25 -15.82 3.13
C SER A 145 4.84 -16.70 4.29
N ASP A 146 5.83 -17.24 4.99
CA ASP A 146 5.61 -18.07 6.15
C ASP A 146 4.90 -17.31 7.29
N ARG A 147 3.87 -17.94 7.89
CA ARG A 147 3.03 -17.33 8.92
C ARG A 147 3.82 -16.92 10.16
N ASP A 148 4.68 -17.83 10.65
CA ASP A 148 5.43 -17.59 11.88
C ASP A 148 6.46 -16.48 11.69
N SER A 149 7.07 -16.42 10.51
CA SER A 149 7.97 -15.34 10.12
C SER A 149 7.25 -13.99 10.07
N LEU A 150 6.07 -13.93 9.46
CA LEU A 150 5.27 -12.69 9.42
C LEU A 150 4.78 -12.28 10.82
N LYS A 151 4.40 -13.26 11.66
CA LYS A 151 4.00 -13.01 13.05
C LYS A 151 5.16 -12.39 13.85
N ALA A 152 6.34 -12.98 13.75
CA ALA A 152 7.53 -12.43 14.41
C ALA A 152 7.85 -10.99 13.95
N MET A 153 7.72 -10.72 12.66
CA MET A 153 7.90 -9.36 12.12
C MET A 153 6.86 -8.38 12.65
N MET A 154 5.60 -8.81 12.82
CA MET A 154 4.55 -7.98 13.41
C MET A 154 4.82 -7.72 14.90
N ASP A 155 5.28 -8.74 15.64
CA ASP A 155 5.63 -8.62 17.06
C ASP A 155 6.77 -7.64 17.33
N GLU A 156 7.72 -7.54 16.38
CA GLU A 156 8.90 -6.66 16.47
C GLU A 156 8.68 -5.26 15.86
N GLU A 157 7.49 -4.96 15.35
CA GLU A 157 7.23 -3.72 14.61
C GLU A 157 8.28 -3.50 13.51
N THR A 158 8.21 -4.31 12.46
CA THR A 158 9.27 -4.36 11.45
C THR A 158 9.09 -3.34 10.35
N TYR A 159 10.11 -2.53 10.14
CA TYR A 159 10.25 -1.60 9.00
C TYR A 159 10.88 -2.33 7.81
N ILE A 160 10.16 -2.34 6.68
CA ILE A 160 10.51 -3.08 5.47
C ILE A 160 10.92 -2.09 4.39
N LYS A 161 12.18 -2.11 3.97
CA LYS A 161 12.71 -1.28 2.87
C LYS A 161 12.22 -1.80 1.52
N ALA A 162 12.34 -0.99 0.47
CA ALA A 162 11.86 -1.31 -0.87
C ALA A 162 12.39 -2.66 -1.39
N ASP A 163 13.67 -2.96 -1.24
CA ASP A 163 14.25 -4.24 -1.68
C ASP A 163 13.62 -5.43 -0.95
N SER A 164 13.55 -5.36 0.39
CA SER A 164 12.93 -6.40 1.22
C SER A 164 11.44 -6.53 0.97
N ALA A 165 10.74 -5.45 0.62
CA ALA A 165 9.31 -5.51 0.28
C ALA A 165 9.06 -6.36 -0.98
N VAL A 166 9.98 -6.33 -1.95
CA VAL A 166 9.92 -7.21 -3.13
C VAL A 166 10.27 -8.65 -2.77
N GLU A 167 11.32 -8.88 -1.98
CA GLU A 167 11.72 -10.22 -1.52
C GLU A 167 10.60 -10.91 -0.73
N LEU A 168 9.94 -10.18 0.16
CA LEU A 168 8.80 -10.64 0.96
C LEU A 168 7.46 -10.64 0.18
N LYS A 169 7.48 -10.26 -1.10
CA LYS A 169 6.31 -10.22 -2.00
C LYS A 169 5.18 -9.27 -1.57
N PHE A 170 5.46 -8.34 -0.67
CA PHE A 170 4.57 -7.20 -0.48
C PHE A 170 4.53 -6.34 -1.74
N ALA A 171 5.68 -6.06 -2.34
CA ALA A 171 5.80 -5.33 -3.60
C ALA A 171 6.10 -6.26 -4.79
N THR A 172 5.79 -5.79 -6.00
CA THR A 172 6.14 -6.44 -7.27
C THR A 172 7.39 -5.83 -7.90
N ASP A 173 7.65 -4.53 -7.65
CA ASP A 173 8.76 -3.80 -8.23
C ASP A 173 9.14 -2.55 -7.42
N ILE A 174 10.33 -2.02 -7.70
CA ILE A 174 10.83 -0.77 -7.14
C ILE A 174 10.78 0.31 -8.21
N LEU A 175 10.24 1.48 -7.85
CA LEU A 175 10.26 2.64 -8.74
C LEU A 175 11.61 3.37 -8.65
N GLU A 176 12.35 3.33 -9.73
CA GLU A 176 13.55 4.15 -9.88
C GLU A 176 13.18 5.60 -10.25
N PRO A 177 13.91 6.58 -9.72
CA PRO A 177 13.70 7.98 -10.07
C PRO A 177 13.75 8.20 -11.59
N VAL A 178 12.85 9.02 -12.13
CA VAL A 178 12.74 9.29 -13.57
C VAL A 178 14.09 9.73 -14.17
N MET A 179 14.88 10.52 -13.44
CA MET A 179 16.21 10.96 -13.87
C MET A 179 17.22 9.80 -13.97
N ALA A 180 17.13 8.78 -13.11
CA ALA A 180 17.98 7.61 -13.18
C ALA A 180 17.65 6.77 -14.42
N LYS A 181 16.36 6.58 -14.73
CA LYS A 181 15.90 5.91 -15.96
C LYS A 181 16.37 6.66 -17.21
N ALA A 182 16.27 7.98 -17.25
CA ALA A 182 16.71 8.79 -18.38
C ALA A 182 18.24 8.67 -18.61
N LYS A 183 19.05 8.70 -17.53
CA LYS A 183 20.50 8.51 -17.61
C LYS A 183 20.86 7.11 -18.11
N ALA A 184 20.19 6.08 -17.62
CA ALA A 184 20.42 4.70 -18.07
C ALA A 184 20.09 4.52 -19.55
N ILE A 185 18.99 5.07 -20.03
CA ILE A 185 18.58 5.03 -21.45
C ILE A 185 19.59 5.78 -22.33
N LEU A 186 20.09 6.95 -21.92
CA LEU A 186 21.10 7.70 -22.63
C LEU A 186 22.41 6.92 -22.72
N HIS A 187 22.86 6.32 -21.62
CA HIS A 187 24.07 5.50 -21.59
C HIS A 187 23.99 4.27 -22.51
N LEU A 188 22.85 3.58 -22.51
CA LEU A 188 22.61 2.45 -23.44
C LEU A 188 22.63 2.90 -24.90
N LYS A 189 22.07 4.07 -25.22
CA LYS A 189 22.13 4.63 -26.59
C LYS A 189 23.57 4.96 -27.00
N GLU A 190 24.39 5.50 -26.11
CA GLU A 190 25.80 5.77 -26.35
C GLU A 190 26.62 4.49 -26.58
N ILE A 191 26.38 3.43 -25.80
CA ILE A 191 27.02 2.13 -25.98
C ILE A 191 26.66 1.54 -27.34
N ASN A 192 25.37 1.51 -27.67
CA ASN A 192 24.91 0.95 -28.95
C ASN A 192 25.44 1.74 -30.14
N SER A 193 25.56 3.08 -30.06
CA SER A 193 26.11 3.89 -31.14
C SER A 193 27.61 3.62 -31.33
N LYS A 194 28.38 3.42 -30.26
CA LYS A 194 29.79 3.05 -30.33
C LYS A 194 30.01 1.67 -30.91
N GLN A 195 29.17 0.68 -30.57
CA GLN A 195 29.26 -0.66 -31.12
C GLN A 195 28.94 -0.69 -32.63
N MET A 196 27.95 0.10 -33.06
CA MET A 196 27.60 0.22 -34.49
C MET A 196 28.72 0.87 -35.33
N SER A 197 29.42 1.87 -34.77
CA SER A 197 30.57 2.50 -35.47
C SER A 197 31.77 1.55 -35.61
N THR A 198 32.00 0.66 -34.64
CA THR A 198 33.09 -0.32 -34.66
C THR A 198 32.84 -1.48 -35.62
N ILE A 199 31.57 -1.76 -35.99
CA ILE A 199 31.23 -2.82 -36.97
C ILE A 199 31.27 -2.26 -38.41
N ALA A 200 31.27 -0.95 -38.58
CA ALA A 200 31.28 -0.29 -39.89
C ALA A 200 32.70 0.05 -40.43
N GLU A 201 33.72 -0.19 -39.62
CA GLU A 201 35.13 -0.15 -40.01
C GLU A 201 35.65 -1.58 -40.31
#